data_e8698cf5bffded7da7a22d7c3fb07415
#
_entry.id   e8698cf5bffded7da7a22d7c3fb07415
#
_cell.length_a   1.000
_cell.length_b   1.000
_cell.length_c   1.000
_cell.angle_alpha   90.00
_cell.angle_beta   90.00
_cell.angle_gamma   90.00
#
_symmetry.space_group_name_H-M   'P 1'
#
loop_
_entity.id
_entity.type
_entity.pdbx_description
1 polymer ?
#
loop_
_entity_poly.entity_id
_entity_poly.type
_entity_poly.pdbx_seq_one_letter_code
_entity_poly.pdbx_strand_id
1 'polypeptide(L)'
;EFCAENFEHVAEAIDAGAKRIELCDNLAVGGTTPSYGVIAHTCEYALSHGVAVMTMIRPRGGNFVYSDEEVEMMLDDIEAARSLGSTGVVFGCLTEAGELDIPALERLIAMAHVPTVESERGMRITFHMAFDAMPAELQFDAIDWLSEHGVDRILTHGGPAGTNIDDNIPRLQELAEYAAGSLIILPGAGITYANAEQVA
;
A
#
# COMPACT_ATOMS: atom_id res chain seq x y z
N GLU A 1 -2.40 11.42 0.94
CA GLU A 1 -1.24 10.62 0.52
C GLU A 1 -0.83 10.98 -0.90
N PHE A 2 0.46 11.01 -1.17
CA PHE A 2 1.02 11.25 -2.49
C PHE A 2 1.87 10.03 -2.90
N CYS A 3 1.57 9.45 -4.07
CA CYS A 3 2.34 8.35 -4.63
C CYS A 3 3.49 8.91 -5.46
N ALA A 4 4.71 8.55 -5.14
CA ALA A 4 5.94 9.02 -5.77
C ALA A 4 6.70 7.87 -6.44
N GLU A 5 7.18 8.10 -7.65
CA GLU A 5 8.19 7.25 -8.27
C GLU A 5 9.58 7.77 -7.91
N ASN A 6 10.37 6.96 -7.21
CA ASN A 6 11.64 7.41 -6.65
C ASN A 6 11.46 8.65 -5.75
N PHE A 7 12.39 9.60 -5.83
CA PHE A 7 12.31 10.87 -5.10
C PHE A 7 11.61 11.98 -5.90
N GLU A 8 11.04 11.65 -7.09
CA GLU A 8 10.40 12.65 -7.94
C GLU A 8 9.21 13.31 -7.21
N HIS A 9 9.21 14.63 -7.20
CA HIS A 9 8.17 15.47 -6.60
C HIS A 9 7.88 15.24 -5.10
N VAL A 10 8.71 14.49 -4.39
CA VAL A 10 8.53 14.26 -2.95
C VAL A 10 8.61 15.58 -2.17
N ALA A 11 9.63 16.40 -2.46
CA ALA A 11 9.81 17.69 -1.78
C ALA A 11 8.62 18.62 -2.05
N GLU A 12 8.21 18.77 -3.31
CA GLU A 12 7.10 19.61 -3.72
C GLU A 12 5.77 19.15 -3.11
N ALA A 13 5.55 17.83 -3.03
CA ALA A 13 4.35 17.26 -2.41
C ALA A 13 4.29 17.56 -0.90
N ILE A 14 5.43 17.46 -0.22
CA ILE A 14 5.56 17.78 1.21
C ILE A 14 5.30 19.27 1.44
N ASP A 15 5.90 20.15 0.65
CA ASP A 15 5.70 21.59 0.71
C ASP A 15 4.23 21.97 0.44
N ALA A 16 3.57 21.23 -0.45
CA ALA A 16 2.14 21.39 -0.73
C ALA A 16 1.22 20.80 0.37
N GLY A 17 1.77 20.16 1.40
CA GLY A 17 1.03 19.70 2.57
C GLY A 17 0.74 18.19 2.61
N ALA A 18 1.36 17.37 1.77
CA ALA A 18 1.27 15.93 1.89
C ALA A 18 1.73 15.47 3.28
N LYS A 19 0.97 14.58 3.91
CA LYS A 19 1.27 14.02 5.24
C LYS A 19 1.79 12.59 5.19
N ARG A 20 1.76 11.98 4.00
CA ARG A 20 2.25 10.64 3.77
C ARG A 20 2.67 10.50 2.32
N ILE A 21 3.79 9.84 2.09
CA ILE A 21 4.31 9.47 0.77
C ILE A 21 4.16 7.96 0.63
N GLU A 22 3.52 7.48 -0.43
CA GLU A 22 3.67 6.12 -0.90
C GLU A 22 4.85 6.10 -1.87
N LEU A 23 5.93 5.43 -1.47
CA LEU A 23 7.19 5.42 -2.21
C LEU A 23 7.30 4.17 -3.06
N CYS A 24 7.34 4.35 -4.36
CA CYS A 24 7.42 3.31 -5.37
C CYS A 24 8.64 3.50 -6.27
N ASP A 25 8.99 2.45 -7.00
CA ASP A 25 9.71 2.51 -8.27
C ASP A 25 8.79 1.99 -9.37
N ASN A 26 9.10 2.29 -10.63
CA ASN A 26 8.49 1.71 -11.83
C ASN A 26 6.94 1.72 -11.82
N LEU A 27 6.36 2.90 -11.67
CA LEU A 27 4.90 3.09 -11.69
C LEU A 27 4.25 2.65 -13.01
N ALA A 28 5.02 2.57 -14.09
CA ALA A 28 4.54 2.06 -15.39
C ALA A 28 4.02 0.62 -15.34
N VAL A 29 4.45 -0.17 -14.33
CA VAL A 29 3.95 -1.53 -14.08
C VAL A 29 3.11 -1.63 -12.81
N GLY A 30 2.69 -0.50 -12.25
CA GLY A 30 1.87 -0.40 -11.05
C GLY A 30 2.67 -0.33 -9.74
N GLY A 31 3.94 0.07 -9.81
CA GLY A 31 4.84 0.21 -8.67
C GLY A 31 5.57 -1.10 -8.31
N THR A 32 6.85 -0.99 -8.00
CA THR A 32 7.70 -2.05 -7.45
C THR A 32 8.49 -1.52 -6.26
N THR A 33 9.22 -2.40 -5.54
CA THR A 33 10.08 -2.01 -4.43
C THR A 33 11.14 -1.02 -4.91
N PRO A 34 11.28 0.16 -4.27
CA PRO A 34 12.32 1.12 -4.59
C PRO A 34 13.71 0.61 -4.17
N SER A 35 14.75 1.15 -4.77
CA SER A 35 16.10 0.81 -4.36
C SER A 35 16.41 1.26 -2.93
N TYR A 36 17.35 0.58 -2.27
CA TYR A 36 17.86 0.92 -0.93
C TYR A 36 18.18 2.42 -0.78
N GLY A 37 18.90 2.99 -1.77
CA GLY A 37 19.28 4.40 -1.73
C GLY A 37 18.11 5.36 -1.83
N VAL A 38 17.09 5.01 -2.62
CA VAL A 38 15.85 5.79 -2.74
C VAL A 38 15.08 5.77 -1.42
N ILE A 39 14.92 4.60 -0.80
CA ILE A 39 14.23 4.47 0.49
C ILE A 39 14.97 5.30 1.56
N ALA A 40 16.28 5.10 1.71
CA ALA A 40 17.09 5.80 2.70
C ALA A 40 16.96 7.32 2.59
N HIS A 41 17.16 7.86 1.38
CA HIS A 41 17.11 9.30 1.14
C HIS A 41 15.71 9.88 1.36
N THR A 42 14.67 9.18 0.88
CA THR A 42 13.29 9.65 1.04
C THR A 42 12.85 9.62 2.49
N CYS A 43 13.19 8.56 3.24
CA CYS A 43 12.87 8.47 4.67
C CYS A 43 13.56 9.57 5.47
N GLU A 44 14.86 9.81 5.26
CA GLU A 44 15.60 10.89 5.92
C GLU A 44 14.93 12.26 5.67
N TYR A 45 14.62 12.53 4.41
CA TYR A 45 14.00 13.82 4.03
C TYR A 45 12.58 13.95 4.62
N ALA A 46 11.71 12.98 4.39
CA ALA A 46 10.31 13.05 4.80
C ALA A 46 10.15 13.11 6.33
N LEU A 47 10.92 12.29 7.06
CA LEU A 47 10.88 12.27 8.53
C LEU A 47 11.33 13.60 9.13
N SER A 48 12.34 14.27 8.54
CA SER A 48 12.77 15.62 8.98
C SER A 48 11.66 16.68 8.83
N HIS A 49 10.66 16.42 7.99
CA HIS A 49 9.47 17.26 7.78
C HIS A 49 8.21 16.72 8.48
N GLY A 50 8.33 15.66 9.30
CA GLY A 50 7.20 15.06 10.00
C GLY A 50 6.21 14.33 9.08
N VAL A 51 6.68 13.84 7.94
CA VAL A 51 5.87 13.14 6.93
C VAL A 51 6.17 11.65 6.93
N ALA A 52 5.13 10.82 6.94
CA ALA A 52 5.24 9.38 6.92
C ALA A 52 5.65 8.86 5.53
N VAL A 53 6.42 7.76 5.49
CA VAL A 53 6.78 7.05 4.26
C VAL A 53 6.24 5.63 4.32
N MET A 54 5.44 5.27 3.31
CA MET A 54 4.93 3.92 3.07
C MET A 54 5.71 3.34 1.88
N THR A 55 6.59 2.40 2.12
CA THR A 55 7.44 1.81 1.07
C THR A 55 6.72 0.66 0.37
N MET A 56 6.62 0.72 -0.95
CA MET A 56 6.12 -0.38 -1.76
C MET A 56 7.03 -1.60 -1.63
N ILE A 57 6.44 -2.74 -1.34
CA ILE A 57 7.10 -4.06 -1.27
C ILE A 57 6.47 -4.95 -2.34
N ARG A 58 7.05 -4.93 -3.51
CA ARG A 58 6.57 -5.67 -4.68
C ARG A 58 7.75 -5.99 -5.59
N PRO A 59 8.16 -7.26 -5.68
CA PRO A 59 9.42 -7.64 -6.35
C PRO A 59 9.36 -7.44 -7.87
N ARG A 60 8.18 -7.44 -8.47
CA ARG A 60 7.97 -7.31 -9.93
C ARG A 60 6.59 -6.78 -10.29
N GLY A 61 6.44 -6.29 -11.51
CA GLY A 61 5.15 -6.05 -12.14
C GLY A 61 4.40 -7.35 -12.49
N GLY A 62 3.23 -7.23 -13.10
CA GLY A 62 2.35 -8.34 -13.48
C GLY A 62 1.37 -8.71 -12.36
N ASN A 63 1.05 -10.00 -12.26
CA ASN A 63 0.11 -10.52 -11.26
C ASN A 63 0.65 -10.41 -9.83
N PHE A 64 -0.18 -10.76 -8.86
CA PHE A 64 0.13 -10.71 -7.42
C PHE A 64 0.30 -12.11 -6.81
N VAL A 65 0.54 -13.12 -7.66
CA VAL A 65 0.81 -14.50 -7.25
C VAL A 65 2.32 -14.68 -7.23
N TYR A 66 2.89 -14.90 -6.06
CA TYR A 66 4.34 -14.94 -5.86
C TYR A 66 4.82 -16.34 -5.52
N SER A 67 6.05 -16.67 -5.93
CA SER A 67 6.74 -17.88 -5.48
C SER A 67 7.24 -17.72 -4.05
N ASP A 68 7.62 -18.83 -3.40
CA ASP A 68 8.21 -18.80 -2.07
C ASP A 68 9.49 -17.93 -2.04
N GLU A 69 10.32 -17.97 -3.10
CA GLU A 69 11.51 -17.14 -3.22
C GLU A 69 11.18 -15.64 -3.34
N GLU A 70 10.09 -15.30 -4.06
CA GLU A 70 9.64 -13.91 -4.16
C GLU A 70 9.11 -13.41 -2.81
N VAL A 71 8.43 -14.26 -2.05
CA VAL A 71 7.98 -13.92 -0.68
C VAL A 71 9.19 -13.72 0.25
N GLU A 72 10.25 -14.55 0.15
CA GLU A 72 11.50 -14.32 0.90
C GLU A 72 12.13 -12.96 0.55
N MET A 73 12.20 -12.60 -0.75
CA MET A 73 12.69 -11.27 -1.16
C MET A 73 11.84 -10.14 -0.55
N MET A 74 10.51 -10.30 -0.51
CA MET A 74 9.61 -9.32 0.09
C MET A 74 9.85 -9.18 1.61
N LEU A 75 10.16 -10.25 2.32
CA LEU A 75 10.51 -10.21 3.75
C LEU A 75 11.81 -9.43 3.98
N ASP A 76 12.84 -9.67 3.16
CA ASP A 76 14.10 -8.94 3.20
C ASP A 76 13.88 -7.44 2.90
N ASP A 77 13.05 -7.12 1.92
CA ASP A 77 12.68 -5.74 1.56
C ASP A 77 11.94 -5.03 2.71
N ILE A 78 11.04 -5.71 3.43
CA ILE A 78 10.36 -5.18 4.61
C ILE A 78 11.38 -4.86 5.73
N GLU A 79 12.34 -5.76 5.98
CA GLU A 79 13.38 -5.53 6.97
C GLU A 79 14.28 -4.36 6.59
N ALA A 80 14.67 -4.26 5.31
CA ALA A 80 15.44 -3.15 4.79
C ALA A 80 14.67 -1.82 4.94
N ALA A 81 13.42 -1.77 4.51
CA ALA A 81 12.57 -0.57 4.64
C ALA A 81 12.45 -0.11 6.09
N ARG A 82 12.21 -1.05 7.02
CA ARG A 82 12.17 -0.78 8.46
C ARG A 82 13.49 -0.19 8.97
N SER A 83 14.62 -0.80 8.61
CA SER A 83 15.95 -0.36 9.06
C SER A 83 16.32 1.03 8.53
N LEU A 84 15.72 1.44 7.40
CA LEU A 84 15.91 2.74 6.75
C LEU A 84 14.93 3.82 7.23
N GLY A 85 14.03 3.48 8.16
CA GLY A 85 13.12 4.45 8.77
C GLY A 85 11.76 4.59 8.08
N SER A 86 11.37 3.65 7.20
CA SER A 86 9.99 3.61 6.69
C SER A 86 9.00 3.49 7.85
N THR A 87 7.95 4.30 7.83
CA THR A 87 6.88 4.26 8.84
C THR A 87 5.85 3.17 8.55
N GLY A 88 5.85 2.66 7.32
CA GLY A 88 4.98 1.58 6.91
C GLY A 88 5.39 0.96 5.59
N VAL A 89 4.68 -0.07 5.21
CA VAL A 89 4.88 -0.84 3.97
C VAL A 89 3.57 -1.05 3.23
N VAL A 90 3.70 -1.25 1.92
CA VAL A 90 2.57 -1.46 1.01
C VAL A 90 2.81 -2.76 0.25
N PHE A 91 1.94 -3.75 0.42
CA PHE A 91 2.05 -5.04 -0.26
C PHE A 91 0.68 -5.71 -0.46
N GLY A 92 0.66 -6.81 -1.19
CA GLY A 92 -0.53 -7.66 -1.35
C GLY A 92 -0.19 -8.91 -2.14
N CYS A 93 -0.65 -10.07 -1.66
CA CYS A 93 -0.42 -11.37 -2.27
C CYS A 93 -1.76 -12.06 -2.51
N LEU A 94 -1.91 -12.64 -3.69
CA LEU A 94 -3.09 -13.40 -4.09
C LEU A 94 -2.70 -14.80 -4.53
N THR A 95 -3.65 -15.72 -4.44
CA THR A 95 -3.58 -17.03 -5.08
C THR A 95 -3.93 -16.93 -6.57
N GLU A 96 -3.71 -17.98 -7.34
CA GLU A 96 -4.16 -18.05 -8.74
C GLU A 96 -5.68 -17.97 -8.90
N ALA A 97 -6.44 -18.26 -7.85
CA ALA A 97 -7.90 -18.08 -7.82
C ALA A 97 -8.34 -16.64 -7.54
N GLY A 98 -7.39 -15.72 -7.27
CA GLY A 98 -7.67 -14.34 -6.90
C GLY A 98 -8.12 -14.15 -5.45
N GLU A 99 -7.91 -15.14 -4.60
CA GLU A 99 -8.12 -15.09 -3.15
C GLU A 99 -6.88 -14.53 -2.45
N LEU A 100 -7.00 -14.10 -1.19
CA LEU A 100 -5.84 -13.75 -0.36
C LEU A 100 -4.90 -14.96 -0.21
N ASP A 101 -3.62 -14.77 -0.47
CA ASP A 101 -2.59 -15.75 -0.14
C ASP A 101 -2.27 -15.65 1.36
N ILE A 102 -3.09 -16.31 2.17
CA ILE A 102 -3.01 -16.25 3.63
C ILE A 102 -1.62 -16.62 4.15
N PRO A 103 -0.98 -17.74 3.72
CA PRO A 103 0.34 -18.11 4.20
C PRO A 103 1.41 -17.05 3.95
N ALA A 104 1.41 -16.44 2.75
CA ALA A 104 2.34 -15.37 2.41
C ALA A 104 2.05 -14.10 3.24
N LEU A 105 0.78 -13.71 3.31
CA LEU A 105 0.36 -12.51 4.04
C LEU A 105 0.66 -12.59 5.54
N GLU A 106 0.41 -13.71 6.21
CA GLU A 106 0.74 -13.88 7.63
C GLU A 106 2.23 -13.64 7.89
N ARG A 107 3.11 -14.13 7.01
CA ARG A 107 4.56 -13.93 7.13
C ARG A 107 4.96 -12.46 6.96
N LEU A 108 4.43 -11.80 5.93
CA LEU A 108 4.72 -10.38 5.64
C LEU A 108 4.18 -9.46 6.73
N ILE A 109 2.96 -9.71 7.22
CA ILE A 109 2.36 -8.96 8.33
C ILE A 109 3.18 -9.14 9.62
N ALA A 110 3.57 -10.38 9.93
CA ALA A 110 4.40 -10.65 11.10
C ALA A 110 5.75 -9.92 11.02
N MET A 111 6.38 -9.86 9.84
CA MET A 111 7.63 -9.10 9.64
C MET A 111 7.41 -7.60 9.79
N ALA A 112 6.33 -7.04 9.25
CA ALA A 112 6.01 -5.63 9.38
C ALA A 112 5.70 -5.22 10.84
N HIS A 113 5.08 -6.09 11.61
CA HIS A 113 4.73 -5.86 13.02
C HIS A 113 5.87 -6.10 14.00
N VAL A 114 7.08 -6.44 13.56
CA VAL A 114 8.24 -6.44 14.45
C VAL A 114 8.44 -5.03 15.04
N PRO A 115 8.47 -4.87 16.38
CA PRO A 115 8.58 -3.57 17.02
C PRO A 115 9.77 -2.75 16.51
N THR A 116 9.58 -1.44 16.41
CA THR A 116 10.64 -0.47 16.10
C THR A 116 10.92 0.39 17.34
N VAL A 117 11.97 1.21 17.28
CA VAL A 117 12.28 2.17 18.35
C VAL A 117 11.14 3.19 18.53
N GLU A 118 10.40 3.47 17.46
CA GLU A 118 9.35 4.50 17.41
C GLU A 118 7.94 3.92 17.58
N SER A 119 7.78 2.60 17.46
CA SER A 119 6.46 1.94 17.50
C SER A 119 6.54 0.54 18.08
N GLU A 120 5.89 0.30 19.20
CA GLU A 120 5.72 -1.03 19.78
C GLU A 120 4.89 -1.98 18.86
N ARG A 121 4.04 -1.42 18.03
CA ARG A 121 3.24 -2.17 17.06
C ARG A 121 4.02 -2.56 15.80
N GLY A 122 5.18 -1.94 15.57
CA GLY A 122 5.91 -2.03 14.31
C GLY A 122 5.40 -1.03 13.25
N MET A 123 5.59 -1.37 11.98
CA MET A 123 5.21 -0.53 10.84
C MET A 123 3.70 -0.58 10.55
N ARG A 124 3.20 0.46 9.89
CA ARG A 124 1.86 0.48 9.32
C ARG A 124 1.81 -0.34 8.04
N ILE A 125 0.65 -0.92 7.74
CA ILE A 125 0.47 -1.77 6.58
C ILE A 125 -0.67 -1.23 5.71
N THR A 126 -0.39 -1.10 4.40
CA THR A 126 -1.41 -0.90 3.37
C THR A 126 -1.44 -2.13 2.45
N PHE A 127 -2.60 -2.74 2.28
CA PHE A 127 -2.82 -3.73 1.24
C PHE A 127 -3.09 -2.99 -0.07
N HIS A 128 -2.27 -3.21 -1.10
CA HIS A 128 -2.32 -2.43 -2.34
C HIS A 128 -3.42 -2.89 -3.31
N MET A 129 -3.39 -2.37 -4.53
CA MET A 129 -4.39 -2.63 -5.58
C MET A 129 -4.46 -4.09 -6.06
N ALA A 130 -3.79 -5.06 -5.43
CA ALA A 130 -4.12 -6.48 -5.56
C ALA A 130 -5.59 -6.73 -5.18
N PHE A 131 -6.16 -5.89 -4.30
CA PHE A 131 -7.56 -5.92 -3.92
C PHE A 131 -8.51 -5.77 -5.12
N ASP A 132 -8.15 -4.94 -6.10
CA ASP A 132 -8.96 -4.74 -7.31
C ASP A 132 -8.85 -5.91 -8.31
N ALA A 133 -7.86 -6.80 -8.13
CA ALA A 133 -7.72 -8.02 -8.92
C ALA A 133 -8.49 -9.21 -8.33
N MET A 134 -9.05 -9.06 -7.15
CA MET A 134 -9.90 -10.07 -6.50
C MET A 134 -11.31 -10.07 -7.10
N PRO A 135 -11.99 -11.23 -7.15
CA PRO A 135 -13.43 -11.28 -7.38
C PRO A 135 -14.19 -10.40 -6.39
N ALA A 136 -15.14 -9.60 -6.89
CA ALA A 136 -15.85 -8.62 -6.05
C ALA A 136 -16.60 -9.25 -4.86
N GLU A 137 -17.06 -10.48 -5.01
CA GLU A 137 -17.74 -11.26 -3.97
C GLU A 137 -16.82 -11.66 -2.80
N LEU A 138 -15.49 -11.68 -3.02
CA LEU A 138 -14.51 -12.03 -1.98
C LEU A 138 -13.97 -10.81 -1.24
N GLN A 139 -14.23 -9.61 -1.73
CA GLN A 139 -13.63 -8.38 -1.19
C GLN A 139 -14.07 -8.06 0.24
N PHE A 140 -15.32 -8.37 0.61
CA PHE A 140 -15.79 -8.14 1.99
C PHE A 140 -15.12 -9.07 2.99
N ASP A 141 -15.03 -10.37 2.67
CA ASP A 141 -14.31 -11.34 3.50
C ASP A 141 -12.83 -10.98 3.63
N ALA A 142 -12.24 -10.42 2.55
CA ALA A 142 -10.87 -9.93 2.59
C ALA A 142 -10.70 -8.70 3.49
N ILE A 143 -11.66 -7.77 3.52
CA ILE A 143 -11.66 -6.63 4.45
C ILE A 143 -11.65 -7.13 5.89
N ASP A 144 -12.52 -8.08 6.22
CA ASP A 144 -12.61 -8.65 7.56
C ASP A 144 -11.28 -9.30 7.96
N TRP A 145 -10.76 -10.19 7.13
CA TRP A 145 -9.50 -10.87 7.41
C TRP A 145 -8.32 -9.90 7.57
N LEU A 146 -8.16 -8.94 6.64
CA LEU A 146 -7.09 -7.96 6.68
C LEU A 146 -7.16 -7.08 7.93
N SER A 147 -8.35 -6.66 8.33
CA SER A 147 -8.55 -5.85 9.53
C SER A 147 -8.22 -6.62 10.82
N GLU A 148 -8.63 -7.88 10.91
CA GLU A 148 -8.34 -8.77 12.05
C GLU A 148 -6.84 -9.05 12.21
N HIS A 149 -6.09 -9.02 11.09
CA HIS A 149 -4.65 -9.23 11.09
C HIS A 149 -3.82 -7.93 11.16
N GLY A 150 -4.50 -6.79 11.41
CA GLY A 150 -3.85 -5.53 11.72
C GLY A 150 -3.36 -4.74 10.52
N VAL A 151 -3.90 -4.99 9.33
CA VAL A 151 -3.74 -4.12 8.16
C VAL A 151 -4.50 -2.81 8.41
N ASP A 152 -3.85 -1.68 8.18
CA ASP A 152 -4.42 -0.36 8.48
C ASP A 152 -5.28 0.18 7.35
N ARG A 153 -4.95 -0.17 6.09
CA ARG A 153 -5.57 0.39 4.88
C ARG A 153 -5.64 -0.61 3.76
N ILE A 154 -6.62 -0.42 2.90
CA ILE A 154 -6.69 -1.03 1.57
C ILE A 154 -6.66 0.09 0.54
N LEU A 155 -5.64 0.10 -0.32
CA LEU A 155 -5.58 0.96 -1.49
C LEU A 155 -6.37 0.30 -2.62
N THR A 156 -7.39 0.97 -3.11
CA THR A 156 -8.28 0.42 -4.15
C THR A 156 -8.76 1.49 -5.12
N HIS A 157 -8.99 1.09 -6.34
CA HIS A 157 -9.65 1.89 -7.37
C HIS A 157 -11.18 1.76 -7.31
N GLY A 158 -11.69 0.78 -6.54
CA GLY A 158 -13.10 0.46 -6.44
C GLY A 158 -13.68 -0.21 -7.68
N GLY A 159 -12.84 -0.66 -8.60
CA GLY A 159 -13.26 -1.30 -9.85
C GLY A 159 -12.10 -1.81 -10.70
N PRO A 160 -12.38 -2.38 -11.87
CA PRO A 160 -11.36 -2.94 -12.75
C PRO A 160 -10.32 -1.89 -13.19
N ALA A 161 -9.07 -2.32 -13.35
CA ALA A 161 -8.00 -1.46 -13.83
C ALA A 161 -8.37 -0.80 -15.18
N GLY A 162 -8.10 0.51 -15.29
CA GLY A 162 -8.36 1.28 -16.50
C GLY A 162 -9.79 1.84 -16.64
N THR A 163 -10.68 1.62 -15.66
CA THR A 163 -11.94 2.35 -15.56
C THR A 163 -11.71 3.77 -15.03
N ASN A 164 -12.67 4.66 -15.17
CA ASN A 164 -12.60 5.97 -14.54
C ASN A 164 -13.00 5.85 -13.07
N ILE A 165 -12.17 6.40 -12.16
CA ILE A 165 -12.45 6.34 -10.73
C ILE A 165 -13.78 7.01 -10.36
N ASP A 166 -14.20 8.03 -11.09
CA ASP A 166 -15.47 8.71 -10.85
C ASP A 166 -16.67 7.76 -11.03
N ASP A 167 -16.56 6.76 -11.92
CA ASP A 167 -17.58 5.73 -12.12
C ASP A 167 -17.58 4.69 -10.99
N ASN A 168 -16.50 4.60 -10.25
CA ASN A 168 -16.32 3.64 -9.15
C ASN A 168 -16.69 4.21 -7.77
N ILE A 169 -17.02 5.49 -7.66
CA ILE A 169 -17.40 6.14 -6.40
C ILE A 169 -18.48 5.36 -5.62
N PRO A 170 -19.55 4.84 -6.23
CA PRO A 170 -20.54 4.07 -5.48
C PRO A 170 -19.95 2.81 -4.83
N ARG A 171 -19.03 2.12 -5.49
CA ARG A 171 -18.35 0.95 -4.92
C ARG A 171 -17.37 1.33 -3.82
N LEU A 172 -16.62 2.41 -3.99
CA LEU A 172 -15.72 2.93 -2.96
C LEU A 172 -16.50 3.30 -1.70
N GLN A 173 -17.68 3.91 -1.83
CA GLN A 173 -18.56 4.21 -0.69
C GLN A 173 -19.05 2.94 0.01
N GLU A 174 -19.50 1.94 -0.75
CA GLU A 174 -19.95 0.65 -0.20
C GLU A 174 -18.83 -0.03 0.59
N LEU A 175 -17.60 -0.08 0.04
CA LEU A 175 -16.43 -0.65 0.71
C LEU A 175 -16.07 0.14 1.98
N ALA A 176 -16.11 1.48 1.91
CA ALA A 176 -15.81 2.35 3.05
C ALA A 176 -16.86 2.23 4.16
N GLU A 177 -18.14 2.13 3.82
CA GLU A 177 -19.22 1.90 4.77
C GLU A 177 -19.07 0.54 5.45
N TYR A 178 -18.74 -0.51 4.70
CA TYR A 178 -18.52 -1.84 5.26
C TYR A 178 -17.31 -1.87 6.20
N ALA A 179 -16.20 -1.29 5.78
CA ALA A 179 -14.96 -1.25 6.53
C ALA A 179 -14.99 -0.27 7.73
N ALA A 180 -16.06 0.51 7.91
CA ALA A 180 -16.11 1.61 8.86
C ALA A 180 -15.72 1.18 10.28
N GLY A 181 -14.63 1.76 10.79
CA GLY A 181 -14.09 1.51 12.13
C GLY A 181 -13.14 0.29 12.23
N SER A 182 -12.98 -0.51 11.18
CA SER A 182 -12.05 -1.64 11.16
C SER A 182 -10.73 -1.30 10.47
N LEU A 183 -10.77 -0.83 9.23
CA LEU A 183 -9.63 -0.33 8.47
C LEU A 183 -10.04 0.84 7.56
N ILE A 184 -9.09 1.46 6.89
CA ILE A 184 -9.31 2.60 6.00
C ILE A 184 -9.35 2.12 4.55
N ILE A 185 -10.43 2.41 3.84
CA ILE A 185 -10.44 2.33 2.38
C ILE A 185 -9.78 3.60 1.85
N LEU A 186 -8.70 3.43 1.12
CA LEU A 186 -7.91 4.51 0.54
C LEU A 186 -8.11 4.52 -0.98
N PRO A 187 -8.92 5.43 -1.54
CA PRO A 187 -9.08 5.54 -2.98
C PRO A 187 -7.76 5.88 -3.67
N GLY A 188 -7.44 5.19 -4.76
CA GLY A 188 -6.22 5.42 -5.53
C GLY A 188 -6.37 5.16 -7.01
N ALA A 189 -5.35 5.56 -7.78
CA ALA A 189 -5.30 5.52 -9.23
C ALA A 189 -6.39 6.39 -9.90
N GLY A 190 -5.98 7.50 -10.49
CA GLY A 190 -6.88 8.43 -11.16
C GLY A 190 -7.40 9.59 -10.30
N ILE A 191 -6.93 9.72 -9.05
CA ILE A 191 -7.21 10.91 -8.23
C ILE A 191 -6.44 12.11 -8.79
N THR A 192 -7.16 13.20 -9.02
CA THR A 192 -6.64 14.47 -9.52
C THR A 192 -7.24 15.62 -8.71
N TYR A 193 -6.70 16.82 -8.90
CA TYR A 193 -7.28 18.03 -8.29
C TYR A 193 -8.75 18.27 -8.69
N ALA A 194 -9.19 17.70 -9.81
CA ALA A 194 -10.54 17.92 -10.32
C ALA A 194 -11.58 17.02 -9.63
N ASN A 195 -11.19 15.84 -9.14
CA ASN A 195 -12.10 14.87 -8.53
C ASN A 195 -11.79 14.53 -7.06
N ALA A 196 -10.67 15.01 -6.52
CA ALA A 196 -10.25 14.68 -5.16
C ALA A 196 -11.31 15.02 -4.09
N GLU A 197 -12.01 16.15 -4.23
CA GLU A 197 -13.06 16.57 -3.29
C GLU A 197 -14.30 15.66 -3.35
N GLN A 198 -14.58 15.09 -4.53
CA GLN A 198 -15.73 14.21 -4.72
C GLN A 198 -15.44 12.77 -4.24
N VAL A 199 -14.17 12.34 -4.34
CA VAL A 199 -13.73 10.99 -3.97
C VAL A 199 -13.38 10.88 -2.48
N ALA A 200 -13.04 11.99 -1.82
CA ALA A 200 -12.71 12.07 -0.39
C ALA A 200 -13.95 12.04 0.50
#